data_2e10627b5c85ad1f995905dc1d286b1e
#
_entry.id   2e10627b5c85ad1f995905dc1d286b1e
#
_cell.length_a   1.000
_cell.length_b   1.000
_cell.length_c   1.000
_cell.angle_alpha   90.00
_cell.angle_beta   90.00
_cell.angle_gamma   90.00
#
_symmetry.space_group_name_H-M   'P 1'
#
loop_
_entity.id
_entity.type
_entity.pdbx_description
1 polymer ?
#
loop_
_entity_poly.entity_id
_entity_poly.type
_entity_poly.pdbx_seq_one_letter_code
_entity_poly.pdbx_strand_id
1 'polypeptide(L)'
;MTMKNLRKDNYPEWYQNIVAEAEMAENSSSPGCMVIKPWGYGIWERIQSVLDEQIKETGHENCYFPMFIPLSFFQKEADHVEGFAKEMAVVTHSRLEQVDGKLRPASELDEPLIVRPTSEAIIADSFSKWVKSYRDLPVLINQWANVVRWEMRPRLFLRTREFLWQEGHTAHSTAKEAEIETVKMLGVYKDVCENALAMPVIEGVKPKYDKFPGAVDTYCVEAMMQDGKALQAGTSHFLGQNFAKSANISFVNKENKQEFAYTSSWGVSTRLIGGVIMTHADDEGMVVPPRIAPYEIVLLPLIKKPEDEAAVMEYVNKLAADLKKKMAFDERIRLKIDARDKKPADKFWEWSKKGAPIICEIGMRDVESNGLMVRERLKINTPEGKEIANRDEFVATIGERIEGIQAKMLANAKARLEQNIRTDITTPEEFAAYFANSNEWIEDGKQGKVAFVRGKWSEDENTEELLKAMKITIRCVPFDQSGTKGKCLLTGKDATMDVIYARSY
;
A
#
# COMPACT_ATOMS: atom_id res chain seq x y z
N MET A 1 1.32 27.27 8.46
CA MET A 1 0.27 27.60 7.45
C MET A 1 -0.61 26.38 7.34
N THR A 2 -1.76 26.38 8.00
CA THR A 2 -2.71 25.27 8.03
C THR A 2 -3.24 25.00 6.62
N MET A 3 -3.54 23.76 6.28
CA MET A 3 -4.07 23.35 4.98
C MET A 3 -5.41 24.04 4.69
N LYS A 4 -5.70 24.26 3.39
CA LYS A 4 -6.92 24.98 2.94
C LYS A 4 -8.20 24.27 3.36
N ASN A 5 -8.21 22.93 3.44
CA ASN A 5 -9.32 22.11 3.91
C ASN A 5 -8.84 21.19 5.01
N LEU A 6 -9.49 21.26 6.15
CA LEU A 6 -9.19 20.38 7.28
C LEU A 6 -9.79 18.99 7.06
N ARG A 7 -9.14 17.98 7.60
CA ARG A 7 -9.57 16.58 7.53
C ARG A 7 -11.02 16.38 7.96
N LYS A 8 -11.45 17.10 9.01
CA LYS A 8 -12.82 17.02 9.56
C LYS A 8 -13.89 17.62 8.64
N ASP A 9 -13.53 18.54 7.73
CA ASP A 9 -14.49 19.29 6.91
C ASP A 9 -14.76 18.57 5.58
N ASN A 10 -13.69 18.07 4.93
CA ASN A 10 -13.79 17.33 3.66
C ASN A 10 -12.62 16.36 3.51
N TYR A 11 -12.77 15.13 4.00
CA TYR A 11 -11.73 14.12 3.98
C TYR A 11 -11.20 13.76 2.58
N PRO A 12 -12.05 13.60 1.52
CA PRO A 12 -11.55 13.34 0.17
C PRO A 12 -10.72 14.48 -0.40
N GLU A 13 -11.10 15.73 -0.17
CA GLU A 13 -10.36 16.90 -0.64
C GLU A 13 -9.08 17.11 0.19
N TRP A 14 -9.15 16.93 1.51
CA TRP A 14 -7.99 16.92 2.37
C TRP A 14 -6.93 15.93 1.88
N TYR A 15 -7.33 14.70 1.53
CA TYR A 15 -6.41 13.70 0.97
C TYR A 15 -5.70 14.19 -0.31
N GLN A 16 -6.44 14.80 -1.24
CA GLN A 16 -5.87 15.35 -2.47
C GLN A 16 -4.89 16.50 -2.17
N ASN A 17 -5.23 17.32 -1.19
CA ASN A 17 -4.36 18.44 -0.77
C ASN A 17 -3.06 17.91 -0.14
N ILE A 18 -3.11 16.85 0.67
CA ILE A 18 -1.89 16.19 1.20
C ILE A 18 -0.98 15.74 0.05
N VAL A 19 -1.54 15.03 -0.94
CA VAL A 19 -0.76 14.54 -2.10
C VAL A 19 -0.10 15.69 -2.85
N ALA A 20 -0.83 16.78 -3.08
CA ALA A 20 -0.34 17.93 -3.83
C ALA A 20 0.71 18.75 -3.05
N GLU A 21 0.42 19.09 -1.78
CA GLU A 21 1.30 19.95 -0.97
C GLU A 21 2.56 19.26 -0.48
N ALA A 22 2.52 17.93 -0.31
CA ALA A 22 3.71 17.12 -0.07
C ALA A 22 4.50 16.82 -1.36
N GLU A 23 4.06 17.32 -2.51
CA GLU A 23 4.69 17.08 -3.81
C GLU A 23 4.88 15.59 -4.13
N MET A 24 3.86 14.76 -3.84
CA MET A 24 3.94 13.31 -4.01
C MET A 24 3.58 12.85 -5.41
N ALA A 25 2.48 13.38 -5.95
CA ALA A 25 1.99 13.04 -7.28
C ALA A 25 1.08 14.14 -7.84
N GLU A 26 0.81 14.08 -9.13
CA GLU A 26 -0.15 14.91 -9.83
C GLU A 26 -0.85 14.15 -10.96
N ASN A 27 -1.97 14.67 -11.45
CA ASN A 27 -2.64 14.11 -12.60
C ASN A 27 -1.80 14.28 -13.85
N SER A 28 -1.66 13.21 -14.64
CA SER A 28 -0.99 13.22 -15.92
C SER A 28 -1.86 13.85 -17.01
N SER A 29 -1.24 14.23 -18.12
CA SER A 29 -1.94 14.54 -19.38
C SER A 29 -2.68 13.33 -19.96
N SER A 30 -2.29 12.10 -19.60
CA SER A 30 -3.03 10.88 -19.90
C SER A 30 -4.16 10.71 -18.90
N PRO A 31 -5.44 10.79 -19.31
CA PRO A 31 -6.57 10.78 -18.37
C PRO A 31 -6.59 9.56 -17.47
N GLY A 32 -6.71 9.78 -16.18
CA GLY A 32 -6.77 8.72 -15.16
C GLY A 32 -5.42 8.12 -14.76
N CYS A 33 -4.32 8.55 -15.38
CA CYS A 33 -2.96 8.20 -14.98
C CYS A 33 -2.37 9.29 -14.09
N MET A 34 -1.37 8.94 -13.27
CA MET A 34 -0.66 9.90 -12.40
C MET A 34 0.81 10.01 -12.77
N VAL A 35 1.37 11.19 -12.53
CA VAL A 35 2.82 11.40 -12.44
C VAL A 35 3.19 11.28 -10.97
N ILE A 36 4.03 10.31 -10.61
CA ILE A 36 4.58 10.20 -9.26
C ILE A 36 5.83 11.07 -9.20
N LYS A 37 5.81 12.11 -8.35
CA LYS A 37 6.92 13.05 -8.19
C LYS A 37 8.06 12.43 -7.36
N PRO A 38 9.28 13.02 -7.37
CA PRO A 38 10.44 12.41 -6.73
C PRO A 38 10.25 12.05 -5.26
N TRP A 39 9.49 12.83 -4.47
CA TRP A 39 9.23 12.51 -3.08
C TRP A 39 8.33 11.29 -2.92
N GLY A 40 7.22 11.26 -3.65
CA GLY A 40 6.31 10.10 -3.66
C GLY A 40 6.97 8.85 -4.22
N TYR A 41 7.80 8.99 -5.26
CA TYR A 41 8.54 7.87 -5.84
C TYR A 41 9.60 7.34 -4.88
N GLY A 42 10.32 8.23 -4.19
CA GLY A 42 11.29 7.82 -3.17
C GLY A 42 10.66 7.03 -2.01
N ILE A 43 9.40 7.35 -1.62
CA ILE A 43 8.66 6.52 -0.66
C ILE A 43 8.37 5.14 -1.26
N TRP A 44 7.98 5.07 -2.54
CA TRP A 44 7.76 3.80 -3.23
C TRP A 44 9.03 2.95 -3.31
N GLU A 45 10.17 3.55 -3.67
CA GLU A 45 11.47 2.87 -3.68
C GLU A 45 11.83 2.28 -2.31
N ARG A 46 11.50 2.98 -1.22
CA ARG A 46 11.72 2.46 0.13
C ARG A 46 10.79 1.30 0.48
N ILE A 47 9.49 1.40 0.13
CA ILE A 47 8.55 0.28 0.28
C ILE A 47 9.04 -0.91 -0.53
N GLN A 48 9.45 -0.69 -1.77
CA GLN A 48 9.99 -1.70 -2.66
C GLN A 48 11.23 -2.37 -2.05
N SER A 49 12.19 -1.60 -1.54
CA SER A 49 13.42 -2.13 -0.94
C SER A 49 13.13 -3.07 0.23
N VAL A 50 12.28 -2.64 1.18
CA VAL A 50 11.94 -3.44 2.38
C VAL A 50 11.16 -4.70 1.99
N LEU A 51 10.19 -4.59 1.09
CA LEU A 51 9.38 -5.73 0.67
C LEU A 51 10.18 -6.71 -0.19
N ASP A 52 11.03 -6.23 -1.11
CA ASP A 52 11.86 -7.07 -1.98
C ASP A 52 12.87 -7.91 -1.19
N GLU A 53 13.44 -7.33 -0.14
CA GLU A 53 14.32 -8.05 0.79
C GLU A 53 13.59 -9.22 1.44
N GLN A 54 12.44 -8.97 2.05
CA GLN A 54 11.63 -10.03 2.69
C GLN A 54 11.15 -11.10 1.69
N ILE A 55 10.76 -10.70 0.48
CA ILE A 55 10.38 -11.63 -0.60
C ILE A 55 11.56 -12.56 -0.93
N LYS A 56 12.76 -12.01 -1.07
CA LYS A 56 13.98 -12.79 -1.37
C LYS A 56 14.36 -13.72 -0.21
N GLU A 57 14.19 -13.31 1.04
CA GLU A 57 14.40 -14.16 2.22
C GLU A 57 13.49 -15.39 2.23
N THR A 58 12.30 -15.31 1.61
CA THR A 58 11.41 -16.46 1.43
C THR A 58 11.80 -17.37 0.27
N GLY A 59 12.89 -17.07 -0.46
CA GLY A 59 13.43 -17.88 -1.56
C GLY A 59 12.90 -17.51 -2.94
N HIS A 60 12.16 -16.40 -3.08
CA HIS A 60 11.67 -15.94 -4.37
C HIS A 60 12.73 -15.16 -5.15
N GLU A 61 12.66 -15.26 -6.47
CA GLU A 61 13.54 -14.55 -7.39
C GLU A 61 12.76 -13.57 -8.27
N ASN A 62 13.36 -12.40 -8.51
CA ASN A 62 12.75 -11.39 -9.38
C ASN A 62 12.92 -11.80 -10.85
N CYS A 63 11.86 -11.66 -11.62
CA CYS A 63 11.88 -11.78 -13.06
C CYS A 63 10.98 -10.71 -13.72
N TYR A 64 10.90 -10.72 -15.05
CA TYR A 64 10.08 -9.76 -15.78
C TYR A 64 9.35 -10.44 -16.94
N PHE A 65 8.05 -10.16 -17.05
CA PHE A 65 7.20 -10.65 -18.14
C PHE A 65 6.74 -9.51 -19.05
N PRO A 66 6.45 -9.78 -20.32
CA PRO A 66 5.97 -8.76 -21.26
C PRO A 66 4.70 -8.07 -20.79
N MET A 67 4.61 -6.76 -21.07
CA MET A 67 3.43 -5.96 -20.76
C MET A 67 2.23 -6.33 -21.65
N PHE A 68 2.47 -6.74 -22.87
CA PHE A 68 1.43 -7.10 -23.84
C PHE A 68 1.12 -8.59 -23.78
N ILE A 69 -0.16 -8.92 -23.66
CA ILE A 69 -0.68 -10.28 -23.60
C ILE A 69 -1.61 -10.51 -24.79
N PRO A 70 -1.41 -11.56 -25.60
CA PRO A 70 -2.33 -11.88 -26.70
C PRO A 70 -3.77 -12.08 -26.20
N LEU A 71 -4.76 -11.55 -26.91
CA LEU A 71 -6.17 -11.67 -26.54
C LEU A 71 -6.61 -13.12 -26.39
N SER A 72 -6.05 -14.02 -27.20
CA SER A 72 -6.34 -15.46 -27.17
C SER A 72 -6.03 -16.14 -25.83
N PHE A 73 -5.12 -15.56 -25.02
CA PHE A 73 -4.82 -16.09 -23.67
C PHE A 73 -6.00 -15.90 -22.74
N PHE A 74 -6.66 -14.75 -22.81
CA PHE A 74 -7.86 -14.46 -22.01
C PHE A 74 -9.09 -15.24 -22.51
N GLN A 75 -9.21 -15.52 -23.78
CA GLN A 75 -10.32 -16.32 -24.33
C GLN A 75 -10.33 -17.76 -23.81
N LYS A 76 -9.17 -18.32 -23.48
CA LYS A 76 -9.05 -19.66 -22.86
C LYS A 76 -9.49 -19.67 -21.38
N GLU A 77 -9.57 -18.51 -20.77
CA GLU A 77 -9.86 -18.32 -19.35
C GLU A 77 -11.16 -17.52 -19.16
N ALA A 78 -12.19 -17.77 -19.99
CA ALA A 78 -13.40 -16.95 -20.07
C ALA A 78 -14.05 -16.69 -18.69
N ASP A 79 -14.02 -17.64 -17.78
CA ASP A 79 -14.55 -17.51 -16.39
C ASP A 79 -13.73 -16.52 -15.55
N HIS A 80 -12.45 -16.27 -15.89
CA HIS A 80 -11.58 -15.32 -15.22
C HIS A 80 -11.70 -13.91 -15.82
N VAL A 81 -12.09 -13.80 -17.07
CA VAL A 81 -12.15 -12.54 -17.84
C VAL A 81 -13.33 -11.69 -17.40
N GLU A 82 -14.43 -12.28 -16.94
CA GLU A 82 -15.66 -11.55 -16.61
C GLU A 82 -15.43 -10.44 -15.55
N GLY A 83 -14.52 -10.67 -14.59
CA GLY A 83 -14.14 -9.69 -13.56
C GLY A 83 -13.30 -8.51 -14.10
N PHE A 84 -12.49 -8.71 -15.16
CA PHE A 84 -11.57 -7.70 -15.70
C PHE A 84 -11.95 -7.18 -17.07
N ALA A 85 -12.85 -7.83 -17.80
CA ALA A 85 -13.15 -7.54 -19.22
C ALA A 85 -13.51 -6.06 -19.48
N LYS A 86 -14.18 -5.42 -18.51
CA LYS A 86 -14.62 -4.02 -18.63
C LYS A 86 -13.51 -2.99 -18.39
N GLU A 87 -12.37 -3.43 -17.86
CA GLU A 87 -11.26 -2.55 -17.45
C GLU A 87 -9.97 -2.80 -18.23
N MET A 88 -10.01 -3.58 -19.31
CA MET A 88 -8.82 -3.87 -20.11
C MET A 88 -8.54 -2.77 -21.14
N ALA A 89 -7.27 -2.40 -21.24
CA ALA A 89 -6.76 -1.56 -22.34
C ALA A 89 -6.30 -2.46 -23.47
N VAL A 90 -6.76 -2.18 -24.70
CA VAL A 90 -6.52 -3.02 -25.88
C VAL A 90 -5.69 -2.26 -26.91
N VAL A 91 -4.63 -2.88 -27.41
CA VAL A 91 -3.80 -2.39 -28.51
C VAL A 91 -4.22 -3.12 -29.78
N THR A 92 -4.69 -2.36 -30.76
CA THR A 92 -5.26 -2.88 -32.02
C THR A 92 -4.41 -2.57 -33.26
N HIS A 93 -3.46 -1.63 -33.19
CA HIS A 93 -2.65 -1.16 -34.30
C HIS A 93 -1.17 -1.09 -33.91
N SER A 94 -0.29 -1.35 -34.85
CA SER A 94 1.17 -1.41 -34.63
C SER A 94 1.93 -0.13 -34.99
N ARG A 95 1.32 0.78 -35.72
CA ARG A 95 1.98 2.02 -36.16
C ARG A 95 0.99 3.16 -36.41
N LEU A 96 1.54 4.34 -36.69
CA LEU A 96 0.79 5.53 -37.11
C LEU A 96 1.14 5.84 -38.59
N GLU A 97 0.17 6.39 -39.30
CA GLU A 97 0.34 6.99 -40.63
C GLU A 97 -0.15 8.44 -40.62
N GLN A 98 0.38 9.24 -41.52
CA GLN A 98 -0.06 10.63 -41.69
C GLN A 98 -1.07 10.71 -42.82
N VAL A 99 -2.31 11.10 -42.50
CA VAL A 99 -3.40 11.32 -43.47
C VAL A 99 -3.92 12.75 -43.26
N ASP A 100 -3.90 13.56 -44.33
CA ASP A 100 -4.35 14.97 -44.30
C ASP A 100 -3.69 15.80 -43.15
N GLY A 101 -2.39 15.60 -42.91
CA GLY A 101 -1.63 16.30 -41.89
C GLY A 101 -1.90 15.84 -40.47
N LYS A 102 -2.70 14.78 -40.24
CA LYS A 102 -3.02 14.20 -38.93
C LYS A 102 -2.49 12.79 -38.83
N LEU A 103 -1.99 12.44 -37.64
CA LEU A 103 -1.61 11.06 -37.34
C LEU A 103 -2.85 10.23 -37.04
N ARG A 104 -2.97 9.06 -37.64
CA ARG A 104 -4.01 8.05 -37.43
C ARG A 104 -3.38 6.67 -37.18
N PRO A 105 -4.04 5.81 -36.37
CA PRO A 105 -3.63 4.41 -36.24
C PRO A 105 -3.64 3.73 -37.63
N ALA A 106 -2.61 2.93 -37.90
CA ALA A 106 -2.45 2.17 -39.11
C ALA A 106 -1.87 0.78 -38.83
N SER A 107 -2.01 -0.12 -39.80
CA SER A 107 -1.58 -1.52 -39.66
C SER A 107 -2.23 -2.20 -38.44
N GLU A 108 -3.51 -2.49 -38.58
CA GLU A 108 -4.25 -3.30 -37.60
C GLU A 108 -3.51 -4.62 -37.37
N LEU A 109 -3.49 -5.05 -36.10
CA LEU A 109 -2.87 -6.30 -35.70
C LEU A 109 -3.80 -7.47 -36.06
N ASP A 110 -3.25 -8.57 -36.52
CA ASP A 110 -4.00 -9.81 -36.80
C ASP A 110 -4.69 -10.32 -35.50
N GLU A 111 -4.04 -10.15 -34.37
CA GLU A 111 -4.59 -10.41 -33.05
C GLU A 111 -4.38 -9.19 -32.13
N PRO A 112 -5.43 -8.64 -31.50
CA PRO A 112 -5.29 -7.58 -30.52
C PRO A 112 -4.43 -8.01 -29.34
N LEU A 113 -3.69 -7.05 -28.75
CA LEU A 113 -2.91 -7.26 -27.54
C LEU A 113 -3.57 -6.53 -26.36
N ILE A 114 -3.61 -7.19 -25.22
CA ILE A 114 -4.09 -6.60 -23.97
C ILE A 114 -2.89 -6.02 -23.21
N VAL A 115 -3.00 -4.77 -22.77
CA VAL A 115 -2.06 -4.24 -21.79
C VAL A 115 -2.38 -4.90 -20.45
N ARG A 116 -1.45 -5.61 -19.86
CA ARG A 116 -1.68 -6.47 -18.70
C ARG A 116 -2.46 -5.77 -17.59
N PRO A 117 -3.65 -6.26 -17.19
CA PRO A 117 -4.35 -5.84 -15.97
C PRO A 117 -3.84 -6.59 -14.73
N THR A 118 -3.25 -7.75 -14.98
CA THR A 118 -2.59 -8.71 -14.07
C THR A 118 -1.84 -9.70 -14.95
N SER A 119 -0.90 -10.47 -14.41
CA SER A 119 0.03 -11.27 -15.24
C SER A 119 -0.20 -12.78 -15.17
N GLU A 120 -1.26 -13.28 -14.50
CA GLU A 120 -1.52 -14.73 -14.38
C GLU A 120 -1.45 -15.44 -15.75
N ALA A 121 -2.12 -14.91 -16.78
CA ALA A 121 -2.22 -15.54 -18.08
C ALA A 121 -0.86 -15.72 -18.78
N ILE A 122 -0.03 -14.65 -18.81
CA ILE A 122 1.29 -14.69 -19.46
C ILE A 122 2.30 -15.51 -18.65
N ILE A 123 2.19 -15.48 -17.32
CA ILE A 123 3.05 -16.26 -16.42
C ILE A 123 2.69 -17.74 -16.50
N ALA A 124 1.40 -18.07 -16.55
CA ALA A 124 0.95 -19.46 -16.70
C ALA A 124 1.44 -20.09 -17.99
N ASP A 125 1.46 -19.35 -19.11
CA ASP A 125 2.08 -19.81 -20.37
C ASP A 125 3.58 -20.13 -20.18
N SER A 126 4.30 -19.31 -19.45
CA SER A 126 5.72 -19.55 -19.15
C SER A 126 5.91 -20.76 -18.22
N PHE A 127 5.11 -20.87 -17.17
CA PHE A 127 5.15 -22.01 -16.26
C PHE A 127 4.85 -23.32 -16.95
N SER A 128 3.94 -23.32 -17.95
CA SER A 128 3.65 -24.51 -18.75
C SER A 128 4.87 -25.03 -19.53
N LYS A 129 5.84 -24.16 -19.81
CA LYS A 129 7.09 -24.49 -20.49
C LYS A 129 8.21 -24.88 -19.52
N TRP A 130 8.26 -24.24 -18.35
CA TRP A 130 9.31 -24.42 -17.35
C TRP A 130 9.08 -25.67 -16.49
N VAL A 131 7.82 -25.97 -16.14
CA VAL A 131 7.45 -27.07 -15.24
C VAL A 131 7.17 -28.34 -16.07
N LYS A 132 8.05 -29.34 -15.97
CA LYS A 132 7.94 -30.63 -16.68
C LYS A 132 8.04 -31.82 -15.74
N SER A 133 8.75 -31.67 -14.62
CA SER A 133 9.03 -32.69 -13.63
C SER A 133 8.82 -32.14 -12.24
N TYR A 134 8.55 -33.00 -11.27
CA TYR A 134 8.49 -32.60 -9.85
C TYR A 134 9.79 -31.94 -9.36
N ARG A 135 10.92 -32.10 -10.08
CA ARG A 135 12.19 -31.45 -9.74
C ARG A 135 12.24 -29.99 -10.12
N ASP A 136 11.34 -29.54 -10.98
CA ASP A 136 11.24 -28.14 -11.39
C ASP A 136 10.40 -27.32 -10.39
N LEU A 137 9.81 -27.98 -9.37
CA LEU A 137 8.95 -27.39 -8.35
C LEU A 137 9.65 -27.34 -6.98
N PRO A 138 9.38 -26.31 -6.15
CA PRO A 138 8.50 -25.19 -6.46
C PRO A 138 9.13 -24.15 -7.40
N VAL A 139 8.33 -23.48 -8.22
CA VAL A 139 8.70 -22.24 -8.89
C VAL A 139 8.25 -21.08 -8.02
N LEU A 140 9.18 -20.20 -7.64
CA LEU A 140 8.94 -19.07 -6.72
C LEU A 140 9.45 -17.79 -7.39
N ILE A 141 8.56 -16.99 -7.95
CA ILE A 141 8.96 -15.77 -8.67
C ILE A 141 8.19 -14.53 -8.20
N ASN A 142 8.83 -13.40 -8.40
CA ASN A 142 8.30 -12.08 -8.14
C ASN A 142 8.54 -11.15 -9.32
N GLN A 143 7.64 -10.19 -9.55
CA GLN A 143 7.78 -9.16 -10.57
C GLN A 143 7.42 -7.79 -9.99
N TRP A 144 8.31 -6.82 -10.19
CA TRP A 144 8.02 -5.39 -10.03
C TRP A 144 7.66 -4.80 -11.39
N ALA A 145 6.45 -4.28 -11.52
CA ALA A 145 5.91 -3.87 -12.80
C ALA A 145 4.83 -2.78 -12.67
N ASN A 146 4.36 -2.31 -13.83
CA ASN A 146 3.11 -1.56 -13.93
C ASN A 146 2.00 -2.49 -14.46
N VAL A 147 0.76 -2.11 -14.19
CA VAL A 147 -0.45 -2.70 -14.79
C VAL A 147 -1.43 -1.60 -15.16
N VAL A 148 -2.34 -1.91 -16.07
CA VAL A 148 -3.37 -0.97 -16.53
C VAL A 148 -4.76 -1.58 -16.31
N ARG A 149 -5.58 -0.86 -15.53
CA ARG A 149 -7.00 -1.15 -15.32
C ARG A 149 -7.80 0.11 -15.61
N TRP A 150 -8.74 0.07 -16.52
CA TRP A 150 -9.44 1.25 -17.05
C TRP A 150 -10.42 1.84 -16.03
N GLU A 151 -9.87 2.35 -14.92
CA GLU A 151 -10.63 2.94 -13.82
C GLU A 151 -11.42 4.18 -14.28
N MET A 152 -12.71 4.23 -13.93
CA MET A 152 -13.62 5.33 -14.30
C MET A 152 -13.60 6.50 -13.30
N ARG A 153 -13.19 6.25 -12.05
CA ARG A 153 -13.15 7.25 -10.97
C ARG A 153 -11.76 7.30 -10.33
N PRO A 154 -10.74 7.80 -11.05
CA PRO A 154 -9.37 7.77 -10.59
C PRO A 154 -9.17 8.63 -9.35
N ARG A 155 -8.31 8.15 -8.45
CA ARG A 155 -7.78 8.87 -7.29
C ARG A 155 -6.31 8.54 -7.13
N LEU A 156 -5.47 9.56 -7.04
CA LEU A 156 -4.01 9.41 -6.94
C LEU A 156 -3.65 8.40 -5.84
N PHE A 157 -2.77 7.46 -6.14
CA PHE A 157 -2.33 6.31 -5.36
C PHE A 157 -3.40 5.26 -5.06
N LEU A 158 -4.66 5.60 -4.87
CA LEU A 158 -5.70 4.66 -4.46
C LEU A 158 -6.29 3.86 -5.61
N ARG A 159 -6.62 4.56 -6.71
CA ARG A 159 -7.19 4.00 -7.95
C ARG A 159 -6.78 4.87 -9.12
N THR A 160 -5.84 4.42 -9.93
CA THR A 160 -5.44 5.05 -11.19
C THR A 160 -5.48 4.02 -12.30
N ARG A 161 -5.59 4.47 -13.55
CA ARG A 161 -5.63 3.56 -14.71
C ARG A 161 -4.35 2.78 -14.86
N GLU A 162 -3.23 3.44 -14.67
CA GLU A 162 -1.92 2.81 -14.55
C GLU A 162 -1.42 2.97 -13.12
N PHE A 163 -0.82 1.93 -12.58
CA PHE A 163 -0.17 1.97 -11.27
C PHE A 163 1.00 0.99 -11.22
N LEU A 164 1.94 1.27 -10.33
CA LEU A 164 3.06 0.37 -10.03
C LEU A 164 2.62 -0.61 -8.95
N TRP A 165 3.12 -1.83 -9.07
CA TRP A 165 2.85 -2.88 -8.11
C TRP A 165 3.97 -3.91 -8.03
N GLN A 166 3.83 -4.79 -7.10
CA GLN A 166 4.53 -6.04 -6.99
C GLN A 166 3.49 -7.16 -7.14
N GLU A 167 3.84 -8.17 -7.90
CA GLU A 167 3.07 -9.40 -8.00
C GLU A 167 4.01 -10.60 -7.91
N GLY A 168 3.65 -11.57 -7.07
CA GLY A 168 4.35 -12.82 -6.98
C GLY A 168 3.49 -13.96 -7.51
N HIS A 169 4.14 -14.96 -8.10
CA HIS A 169 3.49 -16.11 -8.68
C HIS A 169 4.29 -17.36 -8.37
N THR A 170 3.61 -18.43 -7.99
CA THR A 170 4.29 -19.68 -7.62
C THR A 170 3.60 -20.88 -8.23
N ALA A 171 4.35 -21.97 -8.39
CA ALA A 171 3.83 -23.28 -8.73
C ALA A 171 4.42 -24.34 -7.80
N HIS A 172 3.59 -25.27 -7.35
CA HIS A 172 3.92 -26.29 -6.35
C HIS A 172 3.42 -27.66 -6.77
N SER A 173 4.01 -28.70 -6.20
CA SER A 173 3.60 -30.09 -6.47
C SER A 173 2.34 -30.50 -5.72
N THR A 174 2.01 -29.86 -4.60
CA THR A 174 0.85 -30.21 -3.77
C THR A 174 0.03 -28.99 -3.38
N ALA A 175 -1.27 -29.20 -3.14
CA ALA A 175 -2.16 -28.16 -2.62
C ALA A 175 -1.63 -27.57 -1.30
N LYS A 176 -1.14 -28.45 -0.42
CA LYS A 176 -0.65 -28.06 0.91
C LYS A 176 0.55 -27.10 0.83
N GLU A 177 1.49 -27.35 -0.10
CA GLU A 177 2.62 -26.44 -0.33
C GLU A 177 2.16 -25.07 -0.81
N ALA A 178 1.22 -25.02 -1.79
CA ALA A 178 0.69 -23.78 -2.33
C ALA A 178 -0.13 -22.98 -1.30
N GLU A 179 -0.93 -23.65 -0.44
CA GLU A 179 -1.65 -23.01 0.66
C GLU A 179 -0.70 -22.40 1.69
N ILE A 180 0.34 -23.15 2.11
CA ILE A 180 1.36 -22.65 3.04
C ILE A 180 2.05 -21.41 2.46
N GLU A 181 2.41 -21.46 1.18
CA GLU A 181 3.03 -20.33 0.50
C GLU A 181 2.11 -19.10 0.46
N THR A 182 0.83 -19.32 0.12
CA THR A 182 -0.17 -18.26 0.09
C THR A 182 -0.28 -17.53 1.42
N VAL A 183 -0.35 -18.27 2.53
CA VAL A 183 -0.45 -17.70 3.89
C VAL A 183 0.87 -17.05 4.32
N LYS A 184 2.02 -17.65 3.96
CA LYS A 184 3.35 -17.09 4.24
C LYS A 184 3.50 -15.69 3.63
N MET A 185 3.13 -15.53 2.35
CA MET A 185 3.24 -14.25 1.66
C MET A 185 2.25 -13.20 2.19
N LEU A 186 1.08 -13.62 2.68
CA LEU A 186 0.20 -12.72 3.41
C LEU A 186 0.87 -12.19 4.69
N GLY A 187 1.57 -13.05 5.42
CA GLY A 187 2.35 -12.69 6.61
C GLY A 187 3.46 -11.68 6.32
N VAL A 188 4.14 -11.81 5.17
CA VAL A 188 5.11 -10.80 4.68
C VAL A 188 4.43 -9.45 4.49
N TYR A 189 3.24 -9.41 3.87
CA TYR A 189 2.49 -8.17 3.69
C TYR A 189 2.06 -7.54 5.01
N LYS A 190 1.62 -8.35 5.98
CA LYS A 190 1.33 -7.86 7.31
C LYS A 190 2.56 -7.24 7.98
N ASP A 191 3.69 -7.93 7.93
CA ASP A 191 4.94 -7.42 8.50
C ASP A 191 5.34 -6.08 7.90
N VAL A 192 5.33 -5.96 6.58
CA VAL A 192 5.62 -4.69 5.88
C VAL A 192 4.62 -3.61 6.26
N CYS A 193 3.30 -3.90 6.29
CA CYS A 193 2.29 -2.94 6.70
C CYS A 193 2.53 -2.45 8.13
N GLU A 194 2.77 -3.33 9.08
CA GLU A 194 2.95 -2.95 10.49
C GLU A 194 4.34 -2.35 10.74
N ASN A 195 5.41 -3.01 10.33
CA ASN A 195 6.76 -2.65 10.75
C ASN A 195 7.45 -1.63 9.84
N ALA A 196 7.07 -1.55 8.55
CA ALA A 196 7.61 -0.53 7.66
C ALA A 196 6.66 0.67 7.49
N LEU A 197 5.36 0.43 7.25
CA LEU A 197 4.38 1.49 7.05
C LEU A 197 3.76 2.01 8.35
N ALA A 198 4.03 1.39 9.49
CA ALA A 198 3.40 1.65 10.79
C ALA A 198 1.85 1.60 10.70
N MET A 199 1.32 0.80 9.80
CA MET A 199 -0.09 0.66 9.49
C MET A 199 -0.60 -0.72 9.94
N PRO A 200 -1.32 -0.80 11.06
CA PRO A 200 -1.86 -2.06 11.57
C PRO A 200 -2.93 -2.61 10.64
N VAL A 201 -2.97 -3.92 10.45
CA VAL A 201 -3.88 -4.63 9.56
C VAL A 201 -4.54 -5.83 10.23
N ILE A 202 -5.71 -6.21 9.72
CA ILE A 202 -6.41 -7.44 10.07
C ILE A 202 -6.25 -8.43 8.93
N GLU A 203 -5.71 -9.61 9.25
CA GLU A 203 -5.59 -10.73 8.32
C GLU A 203 -6.88 -11.56 8.29
N GLY A 204 -7.24 -12.03 7.12
CA GLY A 204 -8.40 -12.91 6.99
C GLY A 204 -8.61 -13.44 5.59
N VAL A 205 -9.67 -14.22 5.45
CA VAL A 205 -10.13 -14.81 4.18
C VAL A 205 -11.28 -13.99 3.63
N LYS A 206 -11.30 -13.72 2.33
CA LYS A 206 -12.42 -13.08 1.65
C LYS A 206 -13.64 -14.01 1.62
N PRO A 207 -14.87 -13.46 1.75
CA PRO A 207 -16.07 -14.25 1.51
C PRO A 207 -16.11 -14.74 0.06
N LYS A 208 -16.84 -15.84 -0.19
CA LYS A 208 -16.87 -16.52 -1.50
C LYS A 208 -17.23 -15.59 -2.67
N TYR A 209 -18.11 -14.61 -2.44
CA TYR A 209 -18.56 -13.66 -3.47
C TYR A 209 -17.53 -12.54 -3.76
N ASP A 210 -16.51 -12.34 -2.91
CA ASP A 210 -15.47 -11.29 -3.05
C ASP A 210 -14.06 -11.89 -3.29
N LYS A 211 -14.00 -13.16 -3.69
CA LYS A 211 -12.73 -13.80 -4.04
C LYS A 211 -12.19 -13.27 -5.38
N PHE A 212 -10.87 -13.35 -5.52
CA PHE A 212 -10.24 -13.14 -6.82
C PHE A 212 -10.81 -14.14 -7.85
N PRO A 213 -11.20 -13.68 -9.05
CA PRO A 213 -11.72 -14.57 -10.08
C PRO A 213 -10.75 -15.71 -10.40
N GLY A 214 -11.23 -16.95 -10.31
CA GLY A 214 -10.40 -18.15 -10.50
C GLY A 214 -9.66 -18.65 -9.28
N ALA A 215 -9.62 -17.93 -8.17
CA ALA A 215 -9.02 -18.43 -6.93
C ALA A 215 -9.95 -19.44 -6.22
N VAL A 216 -9.35 -20.43 -5.57
CA VAL A 216 -10.04 -21.29 -4.60
C VAL A 216 -10.31 -20.48 -3.34
N ASP A 217 -9.28 -19.81 -2.81
CA ASP A 217 -9.39 -18.88 -1.69
C ASP A 217 -8.57 -17.62 -1.93
N THR A 218 -9.05 -16.51 -1.38
CA THR A 218 -8.37 -15.22 -1.38
C THR A 218 -8.18 -14.75 0.05
N TYR A 219 -6.94 -14.55 0.42
CA TYR A 219 -6.54 -13.97 1.70
C TYR A 219 -6.24 -12.49 1.53
N CYS A 220 -6.45 -11.69 2.58
CA CYS A 220 -6.20 -10.26 2.53
C CYS A 220 -5.70 -9.70 3.85
N VAL A 221 -5.04 -8.55 3.77
CA VAL A 221 -4.75 -7.66 4.89
C VAL A 221 -5.56 -6.39 4.73
N GLU A 222 -6.39 -6.07 5.73
CA GLU A 222 -7.32 -4.94 5.73
C GLU A 222 -6.89 -3.91 6.77
N ALA A 223 -6.67 -2.66 6.34
CA ALA A 223 -6.33 -1.55 7.21
C ALA A 223 -7.54 -0.64 7.44
N MET A 224 -7.63 -0.05 8.66
CA MET A 224 -8.61 0.99 8.96
C MET A 224 -7.99 2.37 8.76
N MET A 225 -8.62 3.19 7.92
CA MET A 225 -8.21 4.56 7.69
C MET A 225 -8.77 5.50 8.76
N GLN A 226 -8.29 6.74 8.82
CA GLN A 226 -8.71 7.70 9.85
C GLN A 226 -10.21 8.06 9.79
N ASP A 227 -10.84 7.92 8.63
CA ASP A 227 -12.29 8.12 8.44
C ASP A 227 -13.12 6.85 8.74
N GLY A 228 -12.50 5.81 9.29
CA GLY A 228 -13.14 4.54 9.64
C GLY A 228 -13.38 3.58 8.48
N LYS A 229 -13.06 3.94 7.23
CA LYS A 229 -13.21 3.04 6.10
C LYS A 229 -12.05 2.05 6.00
N ALA A 230 -12.35 0.92 5.38
CA ALA A 230 -11.38 -0.12 5.09
C ALA A 230 -10.59 0.16 3.81
N LEU A 231 -9.29 -0.12 3.87
CA LEU A 231 -8.41 -0.20 2.73
C LEU A 231 -7.82 -1.60 2.65
N GLN A 232 -8.08 -2.32 1.54
CA GLN A 232 -7.37 -3.55 1.24
C GLN A 232 -5.92 -3.21 0.90
N ALA A 233 -5.00 -3.57 1.81
CA ALA A 233 -3.59 -3.23 1.70
C ALA A 233 -2.80 -4.26 0.88
N GLY A 234 -3.24 -5.52 0.86
CA GLY A 234 -2.63 -6.57 0.07
C GLY A 234 -3.50 -7.81 0.00
N THR A 235 -3.26 -8.66 -1.01
CA THR A 235 -3.96 -9.94 -1.20
C THR A 235 -2.99 -11.05 -1.56
N SER A 236 -3.36 -12.28 -1.15
CA SER A 236 -2.68 -13.50 -1.52
C SER A 236 -3.72 -14.56 -1.89
N HIS A 237 -3.56 -15.20 -3.05
CA HIS A 237 -4.56 -16.06 -3.66
C HIS A 237 -4.06 -17.49 -3.76
N PHE A 238 -4.78 -18.43 -3.17
CA PHE A 238 -4.63 -19.84 -3.48
C PHE A 238 -5.45 -20.15 -4.74
N LEU A 239 -4.78 -20.36 -5.86
CA LEU A 239 -5.40 -20.56 -7.15
C LEU A 239 -5.77 -22.04 -7.41
N GLY A 240 -5.31 -22.95 -6.54
CA GLY A 240 -5.50 -24.38 -6.74
C GLY A 240 -4.89 -24.85 -8.06
N GLN A 241 -5.66 -25.61 -8.84
CA GLN A 241 -5.27 -26.07 -10.18
C GLN A 241 -5.98 -25.34 -11.32
N ASN A 242 -6.76 -24.31 -11.04
CA ASN A 242 -7.61 -23.67 -12.04
C ASN A 242 -6.79 -23.11 -13.21
N PHE A 243 -5.82 -22.25 -12.92
CA PHE A 243 -4.89 -21.72 -13.94
C PHE A 243 -3.96 -22.78 -14.51
N ALA A 244 -3.54 -23.75 -13.69
CA ALA A 244 -2.68 -24.83 -14.16
C ALA A 244 -3.37 -25.72 -15.19
N LYS A 245 -4.66 -25.99 -15.04
CA LYS A 245 -5.45 -26.76 -16.02
C LYS A 245 -5.69 -25.97 -17.31
N SER A 246 -6.06 -24.70 -17.22
CA SER A 246 -6.32 -23.86 -18.41
C SER A 246 -5.05 -23.63 -19.24
N ALA A 247 -3.91 -23.43 -18.60
CA ALA A 247 -2.61 -23.20 -19.26
C ALA A 247 -1.76 -24.47 -19.45
N ASN A 248 -2.26 -25.65 -19.03
CA ASN A 248 -1.55 -26.93 -19.08
C ASN A 248 -0.19 -26.92 -18.33
N ILE A 249 -0.16 -26.35 -17.12
CA ILE A 249 1.02 -26.43 -16.24
C ILE A 249 1.01 -27.81 -15.59
N SER A 250 1.66 -28.79 -16.24
CA SER A 250 1.66 -30.16 -15.81
C SER A 250 3.08 -30.72 -15.71
N PHE A 251 3.28 -31.64 -14.78
CA PHE A 251 4.57 -32.25 -14.48
C PHE A 251 4.46 -33.76 -14.27
N VAL A 252 5.56 -34.46 -14.48
CA VAL A 252 5.67 -35.88 -14.11
C VAL A 252 6.08 -35.97 -12.64
N ASN A 253 5.25 -36.62 -11.82
CA ASN A 253 5.50 -36.82 -10.39
C ASN A 253 6.54 -37.93 -10.12
N LYS A 254 6.84 -38.22 -8.85
CA LYS A 254 7.82 -39.25 -8.44
C LYS A 254 7.43 -40.68 -8.85
N GLU A 255 6.14 -40.93 -9.04
CA GLU A 255 5.55 -42.19 -9.48
C GLU A 255 5.40 -42.31 -11.01
N ASN A 256 6.04 -41.40 -11.77
CA ASN A 256 5.95 -41.31 -13.24
C ASN A 256 4.50 -41.05 -13.77
N LYS A 257 3.67 -40.36 -12.99
CA LYS A 257 2.32 -39.96 -13.41
C LYS A 257 2.29 -38.48 -13.73
N GLN A 258 1.48 -38.12 -14.74
CA GLN A 258 1.22 -36.72 -15.10
C GLN A 258 0.24 -36.12 -14.09
N GLU A 259 0.59 -34.95 -13.56
CA GLU A 259 -0.24 -34.19 -12.62
C GLU A 259 -0.20 -32.70 -12.97
N PHE A 260 -1.26 -31.95 -12.64
CA PHE A 260 -1.26 -30.50 -12.73
C PHE A 260 -0.67 -29.88 -11.47
N ALA A 261 0.13 -28.83 -11.64
CA ALA A 261 0.67 -28.06 -10.52
C ALA A 261 -0.43 -27.31 -9.76
N TYR A 262 -0.15 -26.97 -8.51
CA TYR A 262 -0.94 -26.03 -7.71
C TYR A 262 -0.26 -24.69 -7.73
N THR A 263 -1.03 -23.62 -7.96
CA THR A 263 -0.48 -22.28 -8.12
C THR A 263 -1.00 -21.31 -7.07
N SER A 264 -0.22 -20.27 -6.78
CA SER A 264 -0.63 -19.12 -6.00
C SER A 264 -0.18 -17.82 -6.66
N SER A 265 -0.88 -16.72 -6.35
CA SER A 265 -0.45 -15.36 -6.71
C SER A 265 -0.71 -14.40 -5.56
N TRP A 266 0.07 -13.34 -5.47
CA TRP A 266 -0.03 -12.37 -4.37
C TRP A 266 0.51 -11.02 -4.83
N GLY A 267 -0.08 -9.91 -4.31
CA GLY A 267 0.26 -8.59 -4.80
C GLY A 267 -0.08 -7.43 -3.88
N VAL A 268 0.75 -6.37 -3.98
CA VAL A 268 0.53 -5.04 -3.41
C VAL A 268 0.92 -3.97 -4.41
N SER A 269 0.36 -2.78 -4.26
CA SER A 269 0.57 -1.69 -5.22
C SER A 269 0.94 -0.37 -4.53
N THR A 270 1.15 0.67 -5.31
CA THR A 270 1.29 2.06 -4.84
C THR A 270 0.10 2.53 -4.00
N ARG A 271 -1.00 1.76 -3.92
CA ARG A 271 -2.10 1.97 -2.95
C ARG A 271 -1.60 2.01 -1.51
N LEU A 272 -0.52 1.32 -1.17
CA LEU A 272 0.11 1.38 0.15
C LEU A 272 0.50 2.82 0.54
N ILE A 273 0.95 3.64 -0.41
CA ILE A 273 1.24 5.06 -0.16
C ILE A 273 -0.04 5.81 0.23
N GLY A 274 -1.14 5.55 -0.46
CA GLY A 274 -2.45 6.08 -0.07
C GLY A 274 -2.87 5.65 1.33
N GLY A 275 -2.60 4.39 1.70
CA GLY A 275 -2.79 3.87 3.05
C GLY A 275 -1.96 4.62 4.10
N VAL A 276 -0.68 4.87 3.83
CA VAL A 276 0.21 5.64 4.72
C VAL A 276 -0.32 7.07 4.93
N ILE A 277 -0.75 7.74 3.85
CA ILE A 277 -1.36 9.07 3.94
C ILE A 277 -2.59 9.03 4.87
N MET A 278 -3.52 8.13 4.59
CA MET A 278 -4.79 8.02 5.32
C MET A 278 -4.63 7.47 6.75
N THR A 279 -3.50 6.85 7.07
CA THR A 279 -3.19 6.38 8.42
C THR A 279 -2.50 7.45 9.27
N HIS A 280 -1.58 8.24 8.69
CA HIS A 280 -0.66 9.06 9.48
C HIS A 280 -0.74 10.56 9.25
N ALA A 281 -1.13 11.02 8.05
CA ALA A 281 -1.15 12.45 7.74
C ALA A 281 -2.11 13.22 8.67
N ASP A 282 -1.79 14.47 8.90
CA ASP A 282 -2.59 15.42 9.70
C ASP A 282 -2.92 16.69 8.90
N ASP A 283 -3.49 17.69 9.56
CA ASP A 283 -3.87 18.94 8.90
C ASP A 283 -2.67 19.89 8.61
N GLU A 284 -1.45 19.49 8.99
CA GLU A 284 -0.20 20.18 8.65
C GLU A 284 0.53 19.53 7.46
N GLY A 285 0.09 18.36 7.00
CA GLY A 285 0.66 17.67 5.86
C GLY A 285 0.88 16.17 6.07
N MET A 286 1.77 15.60 5.27
CA MET A 286 2.18 14.21 5.38
C MET A 286 2.96 13.95 6.68
N VAL A 287 2.84 12.74 7.22
CA VAL A 287 3.69 12.18 8.28
C VAL A 287 4.22 10.85 7.77
N VAL A 288 5.50 10.81 7.38
CA VAL A 288 6.08 9.61 6.79
C VAL A 288 6.72 8.75 7.88
N PRO A 289 6.36 7.45 7.99
CA PRO A 289 7.09 6.51 8.84
C PRO A 289 8.59 6.51 8.50
N PRO A 290 9.48 6.62 9.47
CA PRO A 290 10.92 6.74 9.21
C PRO A 290 11.50 5.64 8.30
N ARG A 291 11.05 4.39 8.46
CA ARG A 291 11.57 3.25 7.70
C ARG A 291 11.35 3.39 6.18
N ILE A 292 10.29 4.08 5.77
CA ILE A 292 9.97 4.34 4.36
C ILE A 292 10.21 5.79 3.92
N ALA A 293 10.74 6.66 4.79
CA ALA A 293 11.09 8.01 4.42
C ALA A 293 12.29 8.00 3.46
N PRO A 294 12.26 8.75 2.33
CA PRO A 294 13.44 8.90 1.48
C PRO A 294 14.62 9.51 2.24
N TYR A 295 14.33 10.43 3.16
CA TYR A 295 15.27 11.00 4.12
C TYR A 295 14.64 10.98 5.51
N GLU A 296 15.30 10.36 6.48
CA GLU A 296 14.87 10.34 7.88
C GLU A 296 15.17 11.68 8.55
N ILE A 297 16.24 12.35 8.10
CA ILE A 297 16.71 13.62 8.63
C ILE A 297 16.91 14.63 7.51
N VAL A 298 16.43 15.84 7.72
CA VAL A 298 16.72 16.99 6.85
C VAL A 298 17.48 18.03 7.65
N LEU A 299 18.67 18.43 7.16
CA LEU A 299 19.49 19.48 7.76
C LEU A 299 19.26 20.79 7.02
N LEU A 300 18.88 21.83 7.75
CA LEU A 300 18.62 23.18 7.23
C LEU A 300 19.69 24.16 7.73
N PRO A 301 20.69 24.49 6.93
CA PRO A 301 21.63 25.58 7.26
C PRO A 301 20.89 26.93 7.35
N LEU A 302 21.08 27.67 8.46
CA LEU A 302 20.50 28.99 8.70
C LEU A 302 21.60 30.05 8.59
N ILE A 303 21.85 30.50 7.37
CA ILE A 303 22.88 31.53 7.07
C ILE A 303 22.17 32.88 7.13
N LYS A 304 22.51 33.70 8.16
CA LYS A 304 21.98 35.07 8.34
C LYS A 304 22.87 36.13 7.73
N LYS A 305 24.16 35.89 7.73
CA LYS A 305 25.18 36.78 7.19
C LYS A 305 26.13 36.02 6.29
N PRO A 306 26.59 36.58 5.18
CA PRO A 306 27.53 35.90 4.28
C PRO A 306 28.80 35.39 4.96
N GLU A 307 29.31 36.11 5.96
CA GLU A 307 30.51 35.71 6.72
C GLU A 307 30.30 34.43 7.55
N ASP A 308 29.04 34.06 7.92
CA ASP A 308 28.71 32.87 8.71
C ASP A 308 28.67 31.61 7.85
N GLU A 309 28.57 31.75 6.53
CA GLU A 309 28.27 30.64 5.60
C GLU A 309 29.31 29.51 5.70
N ALA A 310 30.59 29.86 5.65
CA ALA A 310 31.65 28.86 5.67
C ALA A 310 31.62 28.02 6.96
N ALA A 311 31.48 28.66 8.12
CA ALA A 311 31.46 27.98 9.42
C ALA A 311 30.21 27.11 9.60
N VAL A 312 29.04 27.64 9.23
CA VAL A 312 27.78 26.86 9.32
C VAL A 312 27.80 25.66 8.38
N MET A 313 28.27 25.83 7.13
CA MET A 313 28.34 24.73 6.18
C MET A 313 29.37 23.67 6.55
N GLU A 314 30.54 24.08 7.09
CA GLU A 314 31.51 23.11 7.62
C GLU A 314 30.92 22.27 8.74
N TYR A 315 30.23 22.88 9.71
CA TYR A 315 29.58 22.21 10.83
C TYR A 315 28.48 21.24 10.34
N VAL A 316 27.60 21.70 9.43
CA VAL A 316 26.53 20.89 8.85
C VAL A 316 27.07 19.68 8.08
N ASN A 317 28.15 19.88 7.28
CA ASN A 317 28.77 18.79 6.54
C ASN A 317 29.41 17.75 7.47
N LYS A 318 30.07 18.20 8.56
CA LYS A 318 30.63 17.30 9.57
C LYS A 318 29.54 16.51 10.30
N LEU A 319 28.47 17.19 10.72
CA LEU A 319 27.30 16.55 11.32
C LEU A 319 26.68 15.50 10.38
N ALA A 320 26.49 15.85 9.11
CA ALA A 320 25.98 14.94 8.10
C ALA A 320 26.85 13.69 7.88
N ALA A 321 28.19 13.89 7.87
CA ALA A 321 29.14 12.80 7.74
C ALA A 321 29.11 11.84 8.94
N ASP A 322 28.90 12.34 10.16
CA ASP A 322 28.82 11.53 11.35
C ASP A 322 27.43 10.78 11.43
N LEU A 323 26.34 11.46 11.08
CA LEU A 323 25.01 10.84 11.02
C LEU A 323 24.94 9.70 9.99
N LYS A 324 25.57 9.85 8.81
CA LYS A 324 25.60 8.80 7.77
C LYS A 324 26.34 7.53 8.19
N LYS A 325 27.13 7.56 9.28
CA LYS A 325 27.77 6.38 9.84
C LYS A 325 26.88 5.61 10.82
N LYS A 326 25.79 6.22 11.24
CA LYS A 326 24.82 5.65 12.17
C LYS A 326 23.80 4.77 11.45
N MET A 327 23.22 3.87 12.21
CA MET A 327 22.23 2.88 11.72
C MET A 327 20.88 3.12 12.38
N ALA A 328 19.82 2.86 11.63
CA ALA A 328 18.47 2.67 12.11
C ALA A 328 17.85 1.54 11.23
N PHE A 329 17.12 0.62 11.84
CA PHE A 329 16.54 -0.54 11.13
C PHE A 329 17.57 -1.39 10.36
N ASP A 330 18.80 -1.52 10.90
CA ASP A 330 19.93 -2.20 10.27
C ASP A 330 20.43 -1.57 8.96
N GLU A 331 19.98 -0.35 8.63
CA GLU A 331 20.37 0.43 7.47
C GLU A 331 21.08 1.74 7.89
N ARG A 332 21.95 2.25 7.02
CA ARG A 332 22.55 3.58 7.23
C ARG A 332 21.49 4.67 7.14
N ILE A 333 21.57 5.64 8.05
CA ILE A 333 20.67 6.80 8.09
C ILE A 333 20.73 7.58 6.78
N ARG A 334 19.56 7.85 6.21
CA ARG A 334 19.36 8.65 5.01
C ARG A 334 19.07 10.10 5.39
N LEU A 335 19.88 11.01 4.89
CA LEU A 335 19.69 12.42 5.20
C LEU A 335 19.86 13.32 3.98
N LYS A 336 19.27 14.51 4.06
CA LYS A 336 19.37 15.58 3.07
C LYS A 336 19.86 16.87 3.72
N ILE A 337 20.85 17.52 3.12
CA ILE A 337 21.18 18.93 3.40
C ILE A 337 20.40 19.78 2.41
N ASP A 338 19.58 20.69 2.90
CA ASP A 338 18.85 21.64 2.06
C ASP A 338 19.49 23.04 2.15
N ALA A 339 20.50 23.23 1.30
CA ALA A 339 21.24 24.49 1.16
C ALA A 339 20.67 25.42 0.06
N ARG A 340 19.41 25.14 -0.44
CA ARG A 340 18.79 26.00 -1.47
C ARG A 340 18.66 27.44 -0.95
N ASP A 341 18.78 28.40 -1.87
CA ASP A 341 18.52 29.82 -1.60
C ASP A 341 17.05 30.12 -1.46
N LYS A 342 16.52 29.79 -0.28
CA LYS A 342 15.12 30.03 0.13
C LYS A 342 15.10 30.47 1.59
N LYS A 343 14.07 31.20 1.98
CA LYS A 343 13.87 31.57 3.39
C LYS A 343 13.83 30.32 4.28
N PRO A 344 14.49 30.31 5.42
CA PRO A 344 14.50 29.15 6.33
C PRO A 344 13.10 28.63 6.70
N ALA A 345 12.18 29.55 6.99
CA ALA A 345 10.80 29.19 7.31
C ALA A 345 10.08 28.45 6.16
N ASP A 346 10.33 28.87 4.90
CA ASP A 346 9.72 28.22 3.73
C ASP A 346 10.28 26.81 3.56
N LYS A 347 11.60 26.61 3.71
CA LYS A 347 12.23 25.28 3.69
C LYS A 347 11.70 24.38 4.81
N PHE A 348 11.59 24.91 6.03
CA PHE A 348 11.03 24.17 7.16
C PHE A 348 9.60 23.68 6.87
N TRP A 349 8.71 24.55 6.38
CA TRP A 349 7.33 24.17 6.08
C TRP A 349 7.21 23.25 4.87
N GLU A 350 8.06 23.41 3.85
CA GLU A 350 8.11 22.45 2.74
C GLU A 350 8.41 21.01 3.24
N TRP A 351 9.44 20.86 4.07
CA TRP A 351 9.80 19.55 4.61
C TRP A 351 8.80 19.03 5.64
N SER A 352 8.18 19.90 6.40
CA SER A 352 7.09 19.54 7.32
C SER A 352 5.89 19.00 6.58
N LYS A 353 5.47 19.65 5.47
CA LYS A 353 4.37 19.18 4.63
C LYS A 353 4.70 17.86 3.92
N LYS A 354 5.94 17.67 3.50
CA LYS A 354 6.45 16.39 2.97
C LYS A 354 6.49 15.28 4.03
N GLY A 355 6.41 15.63 5.29
CA GLY A 355 6.40 14.67 6.39
C GLY A 355 7.77 14.10 6.74
N ALA A 356 8.84 14.85 6.49
CA ALA A 356 10.20 14.44 6.90
C ALA A 356 10.23 14.18 8.41
N PRO A 357 10.64 12.97 8.87
CA PRO A 357 10.52 12.58 10.29
C PRO A 357 11.23 13.53 11.26
N ILE A 358 12.45 13.95 10.90
CA ILE A 358 13.27 14.85 11.70
C ILE A 358 13.80 15.98 10.83
N ILE A 359 13.62 17.22 11.26
CA ILE A 359 14.16 18.42 10.60
C ILE A 359 15.08 19.11 11.61
N CYS A 360 16.34 19.35 11.24
CA CYS A 360 17.32 20.02 12.08
C CYS A 360 17.67 21.38 11.48
N GLU A 361 17.50 22.44 12.25
CA GLU A 361 17.90 23.80 11.89
C GLU A 361 19.25 24.11 12.58
N ILE A 362 20.23 24.59 11.82
CA ILE A 362 21.59 24.85 12.32
C ILE A 362 22.03 26.24 11.88
N GLY A 363 22.22 27.13 12.83
CA GLY A 363 22.78 28.48 12.61
C GLY A 363 24.09 28.72 13.38
N MET A 364 24.63 29.93 13.30
CA MET A 364 25.91 30.25 13.93
C MET A 364 25.94 30.02 15.46
N ARG A 365 24.83 30.29 16.16
CA ARG A 365 24.70 30.01 17.61
C ARG A 365 24.82 28.50 17.94
N ASP A 366 24.32 27.66 17.07
CA ASP A 366 24.39 26.20 17.23
C ASP A 366 25.83 25.73 17.01
N VAL A 367 26.54 26.33 16.04
CA VAL A 367 27.97 26.08 15.82
C VAL A 367 28.78 26.42 17.07
N GLU A 368 28.56 27.60 17.67
CA GLU A 368 29.26 28.09 18.85
C GLU A 368 29.02 27.23 20.09
N SER A 369 27.81 26.68 20.22
CA SER A 369 27.41 25.88 21.39
C SER A 369 27.53 24.35 21.19
N ASN A 370 28.08 23.89 20.06
CA ASN A 370 28.06 22.48 19.65
C ASN A 370 26.66 21.88 19.74
N GLY A 371 25.64 22.59 19.23
CA GLY A 371 24.24 22.26 19.31
C GLY A 371 23.55 22.17 17.97
N LEU A 372 22.26 21.89 18.00
CA LEU A 372 21.33 21.98 16.87
C LEU A 372 19.90 22.11 17.37
N MET A 373 19.05 22.75 16.57
CA MET A 373 17.61 22.77 16.82
C MET A 373 16.96 21.58 16.13
N VAL A 374 16.35 20.68 16.88
CA VAL A 374 15.67 19.47 16.38
C VAL A 374 14.16 19.68 16.38
N ARG A 375 13.51 19.26 15.29
CA ARG A 375 12.05 19.23 15.15
C ARG A 375 11.61 17.86 14.70
N GLU A 376 10.76 17.20 15.49
CA GLU A 376 10.10 15.94 15.13
C GLU A 376 8.76 16.22 14.46
N ARG A 377 8.56 15.69 13.25
CA ARG A 377 7.31 15.87 12.51
C ARG A 377 6.08 15.36 13.27
N LEU A 378 6.22 14.23 13.95
CA LEU A 378 5.14 13.62 14.72
C LEU A 378 4.63 14.50 15.88
N LYS A 379 5.45 15.43 16.36
CA LYS A 379 5.16 16.34 17.48
C LYS A 379 5.15 17.81 17.06
N ILE A 380 4.99 18.12 15.78
CA ILE A 380 5.22 19.48 15.24
C ILE A 380 4.34 20.55 15.91
N ASN A 381 3.15 20.20 16.37
CA ASN A 381 2.19 21.09 17.01
C ASN A 381 2.26 21.08 18.54
N THR A 382 3.29 20.42 19.13
CA THR A 382 3.48 20.37 20.57
C THR A 382 4.77 21.08 21.00
N PRO A 383 4.84 21.60 22.23
CA PRO A 383 6.09 22.20 22.74
C PRO A 383 7.30 21.26 22.67
N GLU A 384 7.06 19.96 22.91
CA GLU A 384 8.07 18.90 22.90
C GLU A 384 8.58 18.57 21.49
N GLY A 385 7.90 19.07 20.45
CA GLY A 385 8.33 18.93 19.05
C GLY A 385 9.49 19.84 18.66
N LYS A 386 9.95 20.70 19.58
CA LYS A 386 11.09 21.63 19.39
C LYS A 386 12.08 21.47 20.53
N GLU A 387 13.30 21.03 20.20
CA GLU A 387 14.34 20.72 21.16
C GLU A 387 15.68 21.36 20.72
N ILE A 388 16.42 21.94 21.66
CA ILE A 388 17.82 22.29 21.46
C ILE A 388 18.65 21.12 21.99
N ALA A 389 19.28 20.38 21.09
CA ALA A 389 20.06 19.20 21.40
C ALA A 389 21.56 19.49 21.36
N ASN A 390 22.34 18.80 22.20
CA ASN A 390 23.78 18.71 22.02
C ASN A 390 24.07 17.83 20.79
N ARG A 391 24.98 18.26 19.94
CA ARG A 391 25.33 17.58 18.69
C ARG A 391 25.78 16.12 18.91
N ASP A 392 26.71 15.93 19.86
CA ASP A 392 27.34 14.62 20.04
C ASP A 392 26.38 13.61 20.65
N GLU A 393 25.53 14.06 21.59
CA GLU A 393 24.43 13.25 22.16
C GLU A 393 23.40 12.91 21.07
N PHE A 394 23.01 13.87 20.23
CA PHE A 394 22.09 13.63 19.11
C PHE A 394 22.65 12.59 18.15
N VAL A 395 23.94 12.71 17.75
CA VAL A 395 24.59 11.72 16.90
C VAL A 395 24.69 10.35 17.58
N ALA A 396 24.90 10.32 18.90
CA ALA A 396 25.00 9.05 19.64
C ALA A 396 23.67 8.28 19.66
N THR A 397 22.53 8.98 19.82
CA THR A 397 21.21 8.38 20.08
C THR A 397 20.28 8.38 18.89
N ILE A 398 20.71 8.87 17.74
CA ILE A 398 19.81 9.13 16.60
C ILE A 398 19.13 7.87 16.06
N GLY A 399 19.78 6.72 16.04
CA GLY A 399 19.19 5.45 15.61
C GLY A 399 17.99 5.08 16.46
N GLU A 400 18.18 5.03 17.78
CA GLU A 400 17.11 4.74 18.75
C GLU A 400 15.96 5.76 18.65
N ARG A 401 16.29 7.03 18.40
CA ARG A 401 15.27 8.08 18.22
C ARG A 401 14.41 7.84 16.98
N ILE A 402 15.01 7.49 15.85
CA ILE A 402 14.31 7.17 14.59
C ILE A 402 13.41 5.95 14.78
N GLU A 403 13.91 4.87 15.38
CA GLU A 403 13.15 3.66 15.68
C GLU A 403 12.04 3.93 16.69
N GLY A 404 12.28 4.78 17.68
CA GLY A 404 11.26 5.22 18.64
C GLY A 404 10.10 6.00 17.99
N ILE A 405 10.38 6.83 16.97
CA ILE A 405 9.34 7.53 16.19
C ILE A 405 8.49 6.49 15.44
N GLN A 406 9.12 5.53 14.77
CA GLN A 406 8.43 4.44 14.06
C GLN A 406 7.50 3.65 14.99
N ALA A 407 8.03 3.21 16.13
CA ALA A 407 7.28 2.46 17.12
C ALA A 407 6.08 3.26 17.68
N LYS A 408 6.27 4.55 17.92
CA LYS A 408 5.20 5.47 18.38
C LYS A 408 4.10 5.60 17.33
N MET A 409 4.45 5.72 16.04
CA MET A 409 3.47 5.80 14.95
C MET A 409 2.62 4.54 14.89
N LEU A 410 3.24 3.36 14.95
CA LEU A 410 2.54 2.08 14.96
C LEU A 410 1.62 1.96 16.20
N ALA A 411 2.12 2.29 17.39
CA ALA A 411 1.34 2.25 18.62
C ALA A 411 0.10 3.15 18.55
N ASN A 412 0.24 4.38 18.04
CA ASN A 412 -0.87 5.31 17.86
C ASN A 412 -1.91 4.76 16.87
N ALA A 413 -1.47 4.16 15.78
CA ALA A 413 -2.36 3.57 14.78
C ALA A 413 -3.07 2.31 15.30
N LYS A 414 -2.39 1.44 16.07
CA LYS A 414 -2.98 0.26 16.73
C LYS A 414 -4.04 0.67 17.75
N ALA A 415 -3.74 1.63 18.61
CA ALA A 415 -4.70 2.14 19.58
C ALA A 415 -5.97 2.70 18.90
N ARG A 416 -5.81 3.42 17.78
CA ARG A 416 -6.95 3.92 17.00
C ARG A 416 -7.77 2.77 16.39
N LEU A 417 -7.12 1.75 15.83
CA LEU A 417 -7.81 0.57 15.29
C LEU A 417 -8.63 -0.12 16.38
N GLU A 418 -8.02 -0.44 17.51
CA GLU A 418 -8.66 -1.15 18.63
C GLU A 418 -9.84 -0.37 19.21
N GLN A 419 -9.72 0.95 19.37
CA GLN A 419 -10.78 1.82 19.89
C GLN A 419 -11.97 1.96 18.94
N ASN A 420 -11.81 1.66 17.67
CA ASN A 420 -12.80 1.88 16.63
C ASN A 420 -13.36 0.57 16.03
N ILE A 421 -13.00 -0.60 16.54
CA ILE A 421 -13.68 -1.85 16.19
C ILE A 421 -14.84 -2.04 17.16
N ARG A 422 -16.08 -1.99 16.64
CA ARG A 422 -17.30 -2.23 17.42
C ARG A 422 -17.55 -3.73 17.53
N THR A 423 -17.70 -4.23 18.73
CA THR A 423 -18.03 -5.63 19.06
C THR A 423 -19.31 -5.76 19.87
N ASP A 424 -19.88 -4.63 20.25
CA ASP A 424 -21.08 -4.50 21.08
C ASP A 424 -22.39 -4.45 20.26
N ILE A 425 -22.31 -4.42 18.93
CA ILE A 425 -23.44 -4.53 18.02
C ILE A 425 -23.78 -6.01 17.84
N THR A 426 -24.99 -6.41 18.27
CA THR A 426 -25.36 -7.82 18.35
C THR A 426 -26.65 -8.18 17.61
N THR A 427 -27.41 -7.18 17.13
CA THR A 427 -28.67 -7.38 16.41
C THR A 427 -28.64 -6.72 15.02
N PRO A 428 -29.46 -7.21 14.05
CA PRO A 428 -29.60 -6.59 12.74
C PRO A 428 -30.09 -5.14 12.81
N GLU A 429 -30.94 -4.80 13.76
CA GLU A 429 -31.51 -3.47 13.94
C GLU A 429 -30.42 -2.48 14.40
N GLU A 430 -29.61 -2.85 15.40
CA GLU A 430 -28.45 -2.06 15.86
C GLU A 430 -27.44 -1.86 14.73
N PHE A 431 -27.18 -2.93 13.94
CA PHE A 431 -26.26 -2.90 12.82
C PHE A 431 -26.72 -1.95 11.71
N ALA A 432 -27.99 -2.04 11.31
CA ALA A 432 -28.57 -1.14 10.32
C ALA A 432 -28.57 0.32 10.80
N ALA A 433 -28.94 0.56 12.07
CA ALA A 433 -28.93 1.90 12.67
C ALA A 433 -27.52 2.49 12.73
N TYR A 434 -26.51 1.67 13.06
CA TYR A 434 -25.13 2.13 13.10
C TYR A 434 -24.62 2.63 11.75
N PHE A 435 -24.86 1.87 10.68
CA PHE A 435 -24.42 2.26 9.34
C PHE A 435 -25.34 3.29 8.66
N ALA A 436 -26.60 3.42 9.06
CA ALA A 436 -27.50 4.48 8.58
C ALA A 436 -27.03 5.87 9.04
N ASN A 437 -26.62 6.02 10.28
CA ASN A 437 -26.16 7.29 10.86
C ASN A 437 -24.78 7.75 10.36
N SER A 438 -24.12 6.96 9.55
CA SER A 438 -22.75 7.20 9.10
C SER A 438 -22.56 8.43 8.20
N ASN A 439 -23.63 8.93 7.57
CA ASN A 439 -23.56 10.10 6.70
C ASN A 439 -23.65 11.42 7.48
N GLU A 440 -24.31 11.44 8.63
CA GLU A 440 -24.47 12.63 9.47
C GLU A 440 -23.18 13.04 10.18
N TRP A 441 -22.24 12.11 10.31
CA TRP A 441 -20.99 12.31 11.05
C TRP A 441 -19.87 12.99 10.29
N ILE A 442 -19.91 12.89 8.95
CA ILE A 442 -19.00 13.61 8.05
C ILE A 442 -19.43 15.10 8.01
N GLU A 443 -20.73 15.39 8.15
CA GLU A 443 -21.27 16.74 8.14
C GLU A 443 -20.99 17.50 9.44
N ASP A 444 -21.00 16.82 10.60
CA ASP A 444 -20.74 17.44 11.92
C ASP A 444 -19.25 17.64 12.26
N GLY A 445 -18.33 17.32 11.34
CA GLY A 445 -16.89 17.48 11.55
C GLY A 445 -16.31 16.63 12.69
N LYS A 446 -17.06 15.66 13.22
CA LYS A 446 -16.56 14.70 14.23
C LYS A 446 -15.89 13.53 13.52
N GLN A 447 -14.63 13.29 13.82
CA GLN A 447 -13.87 12.16 13.28
C GLN A 447 -14.64 10.85 13.40
N GLY A 448 -14.79 10.18 12.29
CA GLY A 448 -15.58 9.00 12.02
C GLY A 448 -15.87 8.07 13.20
N LYS A 449 -17.14 7.99 13.56
CA LYS A 449 -17.65 6.94 14.41
C LYS A 449 -18.05 5.72 13.62
N VAL A 450 -18.12 5.78 12.29
CA VAL A 450 -18.39 4.62 11.45
C VAL A 450 -17.08 3.97 11.11
N ALA A 451 -16.80 2.97 11.88
CA ALA A 451 -15.59 2.21 11.76
C ALA A 451 -15.93 0.73 11.50
N PHE A 452 -15.05 -0.16 11.83
CA PHE A 452 -15.26 -1.59 11.66
C PHE A 452 -16.29 -2.11 12.68
N VAL A 453 -17.13 -3.01 12.22
CA VAL A 453 -17.97 -3.85 13.08
C VAL A 453 -17.47 -5.28 12.95
N ARG A 454 -17.05 -5.87 14.07
CA ARG A 454 -16.79 -7.30 14.16
C ARG A 454 -18.03 -7.98 14.70
N GLY A 455 -18.65 -8.85 13.91
CA GLY A 455 -19.89 -9.52 14.29
C GLY A 455 -20.11 -10.82 13.54
N LYS A 456 -21.19 -11.52 13.88
CA LYS A 456 -21.49 -12.84 13.34
C LYS A 456 -22.12 -12.77 11.95
N TRP A 457 -21.81 -13.78 11.13
CA TRP A 457 -22.31 -13.98 9.79
C TRP A 457 -22.69 -15.45 9.54
N SER A 458 -23.83 -15.69 8.88
CA SER A 458 -24.41 -17.02 8.63
C SER A 458 -24.20 -17.52 7.18
N GLU A 459 -23.39 -16.86 6.36
CA GLU A 459 -23.15 -17.20 4.94
C GLU A 459 -24.43 -17.35 4.09
N ASP A 460 -25.46 -16.55 4.37
CA ASP A 460 -26.70 -16.59 3.58
C ASP A 460 -26.50 -16.08 2.15
N GLU A 461 -27.24 -16.65 1.19
CA GLU A 461 -27.20 -16.33 -0.23
C GLU A 461 -27.50 -14.84 -0.53
N ASN A 462 -28.40 -14.21 0.23
CA ASN A 462 -28.80 -12.81 0.05
C ASN A 462 -27.86 -11.80 0.71
N THR A 463 -26.73 -12.24 1.27
CA THR A 463 -25.78 -11.37 1.99
C THR A 463 -25.32 -10.20 1.13
N GLU A 464 -24.97 -10.43 -0.12
CA GLU A 464 -24.42 -9.41 -1.00
C GLU A 464 -25.43 -8.29 -1.30
N GLU A 465 -26.69 -8.61 -1.52
CA GLU A 465 -27.75 -7.62 -1.77
C GLU A 465 -28.00 -6.74 -0.55
N LEU A 466 -28.07 -7.35 0.65
CA LEU A 466 -28.26 -6.63 1.91
C LEU A 466 -27.11 -5.66 2.17
N LEU A 467 -25.87 -6.10 1.94
CA LEU A 467 -24.68 -5.28 2.11
C LEU A 467 -24.61 -4.13 1.10
N LYS A 468 -24.95 -4.39 -0.16
CA LYS A 468 -25.01 -3.34 -1.21
C LYS A 468 -26.02 -2.25 -0.88
N ALA A 469 -27.19 -2.62 -0.36
CA ALA A 469 -28.21 -1.66 0.05
C ALA A 469 -27.71 -0.71 1.16
N MET A 470 -26.85 -1.18 2.07
CA MET A 470 -26.24 -0.41 3.15
C MET A 470 -24.92 0.25 2.76
N LYS A 471 -24.40 0.01 1.53
CA LYS A 471 -23.09 0.48 1.04
C LYS A 471 -21.93 0.04 1.93
N ILE A 472 -21.96 -1.20 2.41
CA ILE A 472 -20.92 -1.85 3.20
C ILE A 472 -20.52 -3.18 2.57
N THR A 473 -19.41 -3.73 3.02
CA THR A 473 -18.90 -5.04 2.58
C THR A 473 -18.40 -5.82 3.78
N ILE A 474 -18.42 -7.14 3.70
CA ILE A 474 -17.59 -7.98 4.55
C ILE A 474 -16.15 -7.85 4.03
N ARG A 475 -15.27 -7.34 4.89
CA ARG A 475 -13.86 -7.14 4.51
C ARG A 475 -13.09 -8.44 4.50
N CYS A 476 -13.27 -9.21 5.57
CA CYS A 476 -12.69 -10.55 5.69
C CYS A 476 -13.37 -11.34 6.80
N VAL A 477 -13.17 -12.64 6.78
CA VAL A 477 -13.30 -13.57 7.89
C VAL A 477 -11.93 -13.58 8.59
N PRO A 478 -11.75 -12.91 9.73
CA PRO A 478 -10.44 -12.80 10.38
C PRO A 478 -9.95 -14.17 10.86
N PHE A 479 -8.63 -14.37 10.91
CA PHE A 479 -8.05 -15.64 11.37
C PHE A 479 -8.29 -15.89 12.86
N ASP A 480 -8.35 -14.83 13.65
CA ASP A 480 -8.60 -14.87 15.10
C ASP A 480 -10.11 -14.96 15.40
N GLN A 481 -10.73 -16.08 15.11
CA GLN A 481 -12.15 -16.30 15.41
C GLN A 481 -12.39 -16.38 16.92
N SER A 482 -13.49 -15.75 17.40
CA SER A 482 -13.84 -15.78 18.82
C SER A 482 -14.27 -17.17 19.33
N GLY A 483 -14.70 -18.06 18.43
CA GLY A 483 -15.24 -19.37 18.78
C GLY A 483 -16.60 -19.34 19.46
N THR A 484 -17.22 -18.16 19.62
CA THR A 484 -18.53 -17.98 20.26
C THR A 484 -19.68 -18.16 19.28
N LYS A 485 -20.88 -18.47 19.81
CA LYS A 485 -22.14 -18.44 19.06
C LYS A 485 -22.80 -17.07 19.22
N GLY A 486 -23.56 -16.65 18.21
CA GLY A 486 -24.32 -15.41 18.24
C GLY A 486 -25.33 -15.33 17.09
N LYS A 487 -25.86 -14.15 16.85
CA LYS A 487 -26.81 -13.88 15.76
C LYS A 487 -26.11 -13.19 14.60
N CYS A 488 -26.35 -13.64 13.38
CA CYS A 488 -25.92 -12.96 12.17
C CYS A 488 -26.45 -11.53 12.15
N LEU A 489 -25.57 -10.55 11.97
CA LEU A 489 -25.93 -9.13 11.97
C LEU A 489 -26.77 -8.70 10.75
N LEU A 490 -26.91 -9.55 9.74
CA LEU A 490 -27.72 -9.27 8.54
C LEU A 490 -29.09 -9.94 8.61
N THR A 491 -29.19 -11.15 9.14
CA THR A 491 -30.38 -12.00 9.03
C THR A 491 -31.00 -12.42 10.37
N GLY A 492 -30.30 -12.20 11.49
CA GLY A 492 -30.74 -12.66 12.82
C GLY A 492 -30.66 -14.17 13.04
N LYS A 493 -30.20 -14.96 12.04
CA LYS A 493 -30.01 -16.41 12.17
C LYS A 493 -28.84 -16.73 13.10
N ASP A 494 -28.83 -17.95 13.65
CA ASP A 494 -27.70 -18.42 14.45
C ASP A 494 -26.43 -18.51 13.60
N ALA A 495 -25.32 -18.01 14.10
CA ALA A 495 -24.03 -18.01 13.43
C ALA A 495 -22.87 -18.16 14.42
N THR A 496 -21.76 -18.70 13.93
CA THR A 496 -20.52 -18.87 14.71
C THR A 496 -19.33 -18.10 14.12
N MET A 497 -19.40 -17.79 12.83
CA MET A 497 -18.32 -17.14 12.09
C MET A 497 -18.27 -15.64 12.39
N ASP A 498 -17.14 -15.14 12.87
CA ASP A 498 -16.87 -13.71 12.98
C ASP A 498 -16.41 -13.15 11.64
N VAL A 499 -16.94 -11.99 11.28
CA VAL A 499 -16.46 -11.24 10.11
C VAL A 499 -16.27 -9.75 10.45
N ILE A 500 -15.50 -9.07 9.63
CA ILE A 500 -15.31 -7.62 9.70
C ILE A 500 -16.19 -6.96 8.63
N TYR A 501 -17.14 -6.15 9.08
CA TYR A 501 -17.97 -5.32 8.23
C TYR A 501 -17.44 -3.89 8.22
N ALA A 502 -17.36 -3.27 7.04
CA ALA A 502 -16.99 -1.87 6.91
C ALA A 502 -17.41 -1.28 5.56
N ARG A 503 -17.40 0.05 5.48
CA ARG A 503 -17.31 0.75 4.19
C ARG A 503 -15.87 0.66 3.70
N SER A 504 -15.65 0.75 2.38
CA SER A 504 -14.32 0.61 1.79
C SER A 504 -14.04 1.68 0.74
N TYR A 505 -12.76 1.87 0.45
CA TYR A 505 -12.25 2.68 -0.65
C TYR A 505 -12.31 1.96 -1.99
#